data_7c065c962e249530db5a714eb6fac215
#
_entry.id   7c065c962e249530db5a714eb6fac215
#
_cell.length_a   1.000
_cell.length_b   1.000
_cell.length_c   1.000
_cell.angle_alpha   90.00
_cell.angle_beta   90.00
_cell.angle_gamma   90.00
#
_symmetry.space_group_name_H-M   'P 1'
#
loop_
_entity.id
_entity.type
_entity.pdbx_description
1 polymer ?
#
loop_
_entity_poly.entity_id
_entity_poly.type
_entity_poly.pdbx_seq_one_letter_code
_entity_poly.pdbx_strand_id
1 'polypeptide(L)'
;MEHGDVDAVLLLFDAVAAERLWIGTEPGYDRVKYRDMFGFSLSNGNGMFVALRRGRVVGVITEYLHDPYGHTIGMLVDEAHRGCGIGTALLGRLIDWARERRVPHLSLLVFAHNERALALYRKFDFVEVDAQAMQIPRRSGEAWDAILMRLDLA
;
A
#
# COMPACT_ATOMS: atom_id res chain seq x y z
N MET A 1 -12.45 6.24 0.27
CA MET A 1 -12.22 6.19 1.74
C MET A 1 -12.66 7.51 2.36
N GLU A 2 -13.28 7.46 3.50
CA GLU A 2 -13.76 8.61 4.27
C GLU A 2 -13.15 8.56 5.68
N HIS A 3 -13.26 9.68 6.43
CA HIS A 3 -12.74 9.71 7.80
C HIS A 3 -13.37 8.63 8.70
N GLY A 4 -14.64 8.28 8.47
CA GLY A 4 -15.32 7.19 9.19
C GLY A 4 -14.74 5.79 8.96
N ASP A 5 -13.97 5.59 7.88
CA ASP A 5 -13.34 4.30 7.56
C ASP A 5 -12.01 4.08 8.31
N VAL A 6 -11.41 5.12 8.89
CA VAL A 6 -10.03 5.08 9.44
C VAL A 6 -9.87 3.98 10.48
N ASP A 7 -10.82 3.82 11.39
CA ASP A 7 -10.74 2.78 12.42
C ASP A 7 -10.81 1.36 11.83
N ALA A 8 -11.66 1.15 10.83
CA ALA A 8 -11.76 -0.13 10.14
C ALA A 8 -10.48 -0.43 9.33
N VAL A 9 -9.87 0.58 8.72
CA VAL A 9 -8.57 0.47 8.04
C VAL A 9 -7.47 0.11 9.03
N LEU A 10 -7.43 0.73 10.22
CA LEU A 10 -6.46 0.37 11.26
C LEU A 10 -6.62 -1.07 11.76
N LEU A 11 -7.85 -1.58 11.85
CA LEU A 11 -8.09 -2.99 12.17
C LEU A 11 -7.54 -3.92 11.07
N LEU A 12 -7.67 -3.54 9.81
CA LEU A 12 -7.05 -4.28 8.69
C LEU A 12 -5.53 -4.24 8.77
N PHE A 13 -4.94 -3.08 9.11
CA PHE A 13 -3.50 -2.97 9.35
C PHE A 13 -3.03 -3.88 10.47
N ASP A 14 -3.74 -3.92 11.61
CA ASP A 14 -3.41 -4.79 12.72
C ASP A 14 -3.40 -6.27 12.29
N ALA A 15 -4.41 -6.70 11.52
CA ALA A 15 -4.51 -8.07 11.04
C ALA A 15 -3.36 -8.44 10.09
N VAL A 16 -3.05 -7.60 9.12
CA VAL A 16 -1.98 -7.86 8.13
C VAL A 16 -0.59 -7.73 8.78
N ALA A 17 -0.39 -6.78 9.69
CA ALA A 17 0.87 -6.66 10.44
C ALA A 17 1.14 -7.88 11.32
N ALA A 18 0.08 -8.49 11.88
CA ALA A 18 0.19 -9.70 12.70
C ALA A 18 0.73 -10.91 11.91
N GLU A 19 0.53 -10.96 10.61
CA GLU A 19 1.13 -11.99 9.74
C GLU A 19 2.66 -11.88 9.65
N ARG A 20 3.24 -10.69 9.87
CA ARG A 20 4.70 -10.38 9.85
C ARG A 20 5.40 -10.73 8.55
N LEU A 21 4.69 -10.80 7.43
CA LEU A 21 5.21 -11.30 6.16
C LEU A 21 5.17 -10.29 5.02
N TRP A 22 4.11 -9.47 4.93
CA TRP A 22 3.78 -8.83 3.66
C TRP A 22 4.05 -7.34 3.61
N ILE A 23 4.09 -6.67 4.76
CA ILE A 23 4.26 -5.21 4.86
C ILE A 23 5.38 -4.83 5.82
N GLY A 24 5.91 -3.62 5.64
CA GLY A 24 6.94 -3.07 6.51
C GLY A 24 6.47 -2.79 7.93
N THR A 25 5.18 -2.52 8.10
CA THR A 25 4.57 -2.30 9.41
C THR A 25 4.52 -3.61 10.21
N GLU A 26 5.01 -3.56 11.44
CA GLU A 26 5.02 -4.70 12.36
C GLU A 26 4.05 -4.49 13.53
N PRO A 27 3.60 -5.57 14.19
CA PRO A 27 2.73 -5.46 15.38
C PRO A 27 3.31 -4.50 16.43
N GLY A 28 2.45 -3.72 17.08
CA GLY A 28 2.88 -2.72 18.05
C GLY A 28 3.40 -1.41 17.42
N TYR A 29 3.06 -1.15 16.16
CA TYR A 29 3.28 0.17 15.53
C TYR A 29 2.45 1.26 16.24
N ASP A 30 2.86 2.52 16.07
CA ASP A 30 2.15 3.67 16.64
C ASP A 30 0.81 3.91 15.91
N ARG A 31 -0.25 3.34 16.46
CA ARG A 31 -1.60 3.41 15.88
C ARG A 31 -2.17 4.83 15.87
N VAL A 32 -1.80 5.67 16.83
CA VAL A 32 -2.23 7.08 16.87
C VAL A 32 -1.61 7.84 15.71
N LYS A 33 -0.31 7.67 15.52
CA LYS A 33 0.42 8.27 14.38
C LYS A 33 -0.19 7.86 13.03
N TYR A 34 -0.55 6.59 12.85
CA TYR A 34 -1.18 6.12 11.61
C TYR A 34 -2.59 6.71 11.42
N ARG A 35 -3.37 6.83 12.50
CA ARG A 35 -4.67 7.51 12.46
C ARG A 35 -4.54 8.96 11.99
N ASP A 36 -3.62 9.69 12.58
CA ASP A 36 -3.38 11.10 12.25
C ASP A 36 -2.88 11.24 10.81
N MET A 37 -1.99 10.35 10.36
CA MET A 37 -1.49 10.31 9.00
C MET A 37 -2.61 10.07 7.98
N PHE A 38 -3.51 9.11 8.21
CA PHE A 38 -4.66 8.87 7.34
C PHE A 38 -5.62 10.03 7.34
N GLY A 39 -5.93 10.61 8.50
CA GLY A 39 -6.78 11.80 8.61
C GLY A 39 -6.21 12.99 7.85
N PHE A 40 -4.92 13.25 7.98
CA PHE A 40 -4.20 14.28 7.23
C PHE A 40 -4.26 14.03 5.72
N SER A 41 -3.96 12.82 5.28
CA SER A 41 -3.98 12.45 3.86
C SER A 41 -5.36 12.62 3.25
N LEU A 42 -6.42 12.19 3.94
CA LEU A 42 -7.80 12.38 3.49
C LEU A 42 -8.16 13.87 3.37
N SER A 43 -7.77 14.68 4.34
CA SER A 43 -8.03 16.13 4.34
C SER A 43 -7.29 16.86 3.22
N ASN A 44 -6.16 16.33 2.75
CA ASN A 44 -5.39 16.87 1.64
C ASN A 44 -5.78 16.28 0.27
N GLY A 45 -6.78 15.41 0.22
CA GLY A 45 -7.28 14.82 -1.02
C GLY A 45 -6.35 13.81 -1.68
N ASN A 46 -5.47 13.16 -0.89
CA ASN A 46 -4.63 12.07 -1.36
C ASN A 46 -5.48 10.89 -1.87
N GLY A 47 -4.91 10.10 -2.77
CA GLY A 47 -5.57 8.91 -3.30
C GLY A 47 -5.72 7.83 -2.24
N MET A 48 -6.92 7.65 -1.71
CA MET A 48 -7.20 6.66 -0.68
C MET A 48 -8.54 5.95 -0.97
N PHE A 49 -8.48 4.64 -1.18
CA PHE A 49 -9.66 3.83 -1.52
C PHE A 49 -9.74 2.60 -0.65
N VAL A 50 -10.96 2.22 -0.28
CA VAL A 50 -11.25 0.98 0.45
C VAL A 50 -12.10 0.04 -0.38
N ALA A 51 -11.89 -1.26 -0.21
CA ALA A 51 -12.75 -2.30 -0.71
C ALA A 51 -13.66 -2.78 0.42
N LEU A 52 -14.96 -2.84 0.14
CA LEU A 52 -15.97 -3.27 1.10
C LEU A 52 -16.57 -4.61 0.68
N ARG A 53 -16.73 -5.51 1.64
CA ARG A 53 -17.50 -6.75 1.51
C ARG A 53 -18.48 -6.82 2.66
N ARG A 54 -19.79 -6.85 2.33
CA ARG A 54 -20.86 -6.87 3.33
C ARG A 54 -20.69 -5.79 4.41
N GLY A 55 -20.33 -4.58 4.00
CA GLY A 55 -20.12 -3.43 4.88
C GLY A 55 -18.80 -3.43 5.69
N ARG A 56 -17.92 -4.43 5.51
CA ARG A 56 -16.62 -4.48 6.17
C ARG A 56 -15.50 -4.05 5.21
N VAL A 57 -14.53 -3.30 5.72
CA VAL A 57 -13.29 -3.00 5.00
C VAL A 57 -12.45 -4.28 4.91
N VAL A 58 -12.19 -4.75 3.69
CA VAL A 58 -11.39 -5.94 3.40
C VAL A 58 -10.16 -5.64 2.56
N GLY A 59 -9.99 -4.40 2.13
CA GLY A 59 -8.81 -3.94 1.43
C GLY A 59 -8.72 -2.43 1.48
N VAL A 60 -7.51 -1.91 1.38
CA VAL A 60 -7.21 -0.49 1.30
C VAL A 60 -6.01 -0.26 0.41
N ILE A 61 -6.05 0.82 -0.35
CA ILE A 61 -4.90 1.38 -1.04
C ILE A 61 -4.79 2.86 -0.70
N THR A 62 -3.57 3.32 -0.44
CA THR A 62 -3.28 4.70 -0.06
C THR A 62 -2.14 5.25 -0.89
N GLU A 63 -2.22 6.52 -1.24
CA GLU A 63 -1.12 7.29 -1.82
C GLU A 63 -0.65 8.32 -0.81
N TYR A 64 0.65 8.53 -0.73
CA TYR A 64 1.30 9.53 0.11
C TYR A 64 2.63 9.98 -0.50
N LEU A 65 3.03 11.20 -0.20
CA LEU A 65 4.35 11.69 -0.60
C LEU A 65 5.43 11.14 0.33
N HIS A 66 6.47 10.56 -0.24
CA HIS A 66 7.59 9.99 0.50
C HIS A 66 8.93 10.27 -0.20
N ASP A 67 9.74 11.12 0.39
CA ASP A 67 11.09 11.39 -0.14
C ASP A 67 12.02 10.17 0.04
N PRO A 68 12.82 9.82 -0.96
CA PRO A 68 12.99 10.48 -2.27
C PRO A 68 12.07 9.93 -3.38
N TYR A 69 11.10 9.09 -3.07
CA TYR A 69 10.36 8.27 -4.05
C TYR A 69 9.14 8.98 -4.66
N GLY A 70 8.77 10.15 -4.12
CA GLY A 70 7.63 10.93 -4.59
C GLY A 70 6.28 10.29 -4.19
N HIS A 71 5.35 10.21 -5.12
CA HIS A 71 4.02 9.64 -4.92
C HIS A 71 4.12 8.12 -4.70
N THR A 72 4.09 7.72 -3.45
CA THR A 72 4.28 6.33 -3.02
C THR A 72 2.93 5.71 -2.64
N ILE A 73 2.73 4.45 -2.98
CA ILE A 73 1.51 3.73 -2.66
C ILE A 73 1.76 2.60 -1.66
N GLY A 74 0.78 2.37 -0.79
CA GLY A 74 0.69 1.20 0.08
C GLY A 74 -0.65 0.50 -0.13
N MET A 75 -0.67 -0.83 -0.14
CA MET A 75 -1.88 -1.60 -0.34
C MET A 75 -1.93 -2.81 0.60
N LEU A 76 -3.11 -3.04 1.19
CA LEU A 76 -3.41 -4.19 2.03
C LEU A 76 -4.69 -4.87 1.56
N VAL A 77 -4.71 -6.19 1.61
CA VAL A 77 -5.92 -6.99 1.44
C VAL A 77 -5.98 -8.02 2.56
N ASP A 78 -7.14 -8.12 3.20
CA ASP A 78 -7.42 -9.13 4.22
C ASP A 78 -7.15 -10.54 3.70
N GLU A 79 -6.52 -11.39 4.53
CA GLU A 79 -6.05 -12.72 4.11
C GLU A 79 -7.16 -13.55 3.47
N ALA A 80 -8.34 -13.59 4.10
CA ALA A 80 -9.49 -14.37 3.61
C ALA A 80 -10.08 -13.87 2.28
N HIS A 81 -9.67 -12.67 1.83
CA HIS A 81 -10.19 -12.02 0.63
C HIS A 81 -9.13 -11.84 -0.48
N ARG A 82 -7.94 -12.42 -0.31
CA ARG A 82 -6.89 -12.42 -1.33
C ARG A 82 -7.21 -13.35 -2.49
N GLY A 83 -6.67 -13.06 -3.67
CA GLY A 83 -6.86 -13.89 -4.86
C GLY A 83 -8.23 -13.78 -5.52
N CYS A 84 -9.07 -12.82 -5.14
CA CYS A 84 -10.41 -12.59 -5.73
C CYS A 84 -10.54 -11.22 -6.44
N GLY A 85 -9.43 -10.60 -6.84
CA GLY A 85 -9.43 -9.39 -7.66
C GLY A 85 -9.49 -8.07 -6.89
N ILE A 86 -9.52 -8.07 -5.56
CA ILE A 86 -9.60 -6.84 -4.75
C ILE A 86 -8.38 -5.95 -4.97
N GLY A 87 -7.17 -6.52 -4.91
CA GLY A 87 -5.95 -5.76 -5.17
C GLY A 87 -5.91 -5.15 -6.57
N THR A 88 -6.37 -5.89 -7.57
CA THR A 88 -6.49 -5.41 -8.95
C THR A 88 -7.44 -4.22 -9.05
N ALA A 89 -8.62 -4.30 -8.41
CA ALA A 89 -9.60 -3.23 -8.43
C ALA A 89 -9.11 -1.98 -7.70
N LEU A 90 -8.49 -2.13 -6.54
CA LEU A 90 -7.93 -1.03 -5.76
C LEU A 90 -6.80 -0.31 -6.52
N LEU A 91 -5.87 -1.07 -7.08
CA LEU A 91 -4.75 -0.51 -7.84
C LEU A 91 -5.23 0.22 -9.10
N GLY A 92 -6.14 -0.38 -9.86
CA GLY A 92 -6.73 0.27 -11.03
C GLY A 92 -7.41 1.59 -10.67
N ARG A 93 -8.20 1.61 -9.59
CA ARG A 93 -8.87 2.84 -9.13
C ARG A 93 -7.89 3.94 -8.73
N LEU A 94 -6.79 3.57 -8.05
CA LEU A 94 -5.76 4.55 -7.68
C LEU A 94 -5.02 5.09 -8.90
N ILE A 95 -4.71 4.26 -9.88
CA ILE A 95 -4.06 4.68 -11.13
C ILE A 95 -4.96 5.67 -11.90
N ASP A 96 -6.26 5.41 -11.99
CA ASP A 96 -7.21 6.32 -12.62
C ASP A 96 -7.25 7.68 -11.90
N TRP A 97 -7.34 7.67 -10.57
CA TRP A 97 -7.26 8.87 -9.74
C TRP A 97 -5.95 9.65 -9.99
N ALA A 98 -4.83 8.95 -10.06
CA ALA A 98 -3.52 9.56 -10.29
C ALA A 98 -3.44 10.23 -11.69
N ARG A 99 -4.00 9.58 -12.71
CA ARG A 99 -4.09 10.15 -14.07
C ARG A 99 -4.97 11.39 -14.12
N GLU A 100 -6.15 11.36 -13.49
CA GLU A 100 -7.06 12.50 -13.36
C GLU A 100 -6.39 13.71 -12.71
N ARG A 101 -5.52 13.46 -11.72
CA ARG A 101 -4.75 14.48 -10.99
C ARG A 101 -3.43 14.86 -11.64
N ARG A 102 -3.08 14.24 -12.77
CA ARG A 102 -1.81 14.44 -13.48
C ARG A 102 -0.59 14.17 -12.59
N VAL A 103 -0.70 13.18 -11.72
CA VAL A 103 0.42 12.65 -10.95
C VAL A 103 1.43 12.08 -11.95
N PRO A 104 2.71 12.48 -11.91
CA PRO A 104 3.67 12.10 -12.95
C PRO A 104 4.06 10.62 -12.88
N HIS A 105 4.11 10.05 -11.68
CA HIS A 105 4.45 8.64 -11.44
C HIS A 105 3.91 8.15 -10.11
N LEU A 106 3.79 6.85 -9.97
CA LEU A 106 3.54 6.15 -8.71
C LEU A 106 4.72 5.23 -8.40
N SER A 107 5.17 5.22 -7.15
CA SER A 107 6.23 4.34 -6.67
C SER A 107 5.71 3.44 -5.57
N LEU A 108 6.35 2.32 -5.34
CA LEU A 108 6.07 1.43 -4.22
C LEU A 108 7.31 0.64 -3.81
N LEU A 109 7.31 0.19 -2.55
CA LEU A 109 8.25 -0.79 -2.04
C LEU A 109 7.51 -2.09 -1.77
N VAL A 110 8.03 -3.20 -2.27
CA VAL A 110 7.46 -4.53 -2.10
C VAL A 110 8.54 -5.51 -1.67
N PHE A 111 8.28 -6.35 -0.67
CA PHE A 111 9.23 -7.38 -0.28
C PHE A 111 9.48 -8.36 -1.42
N ALA A 112 10.74 -8.72 -1.63
CA ALA A 112 11.16 -9.59 -2.75
C ALA A 112 10.49 -10.97 -2.72
N HIS A 113 10.11 -11.48 -1.55
CA HIS A 113 9.40 -12.75 -1.40
C HIS A 113 7.89 -12.64 -1.66
N ASN A 114 7.34 -11.43 -1.82
CA ASN A 114 5.91 -11.23 -2.08
C ASN A 114 5.61 -11.36 -3.58
N GLU A 115 5.77 -12.57 -4.12
CA GLU A 115 5.61 -12.87 -5.55
C GLU A 115 4.23 -12.49 -6.09
N ARG A 116 3.19 -12.64 -5.26
CA ARG A 116 1.81 -12.26 -5.64
C ARG A 116 1.68 -10.76 -5.91
N ALA A 117 2.22 -9.94 -5.03
CA ALA A 117 2.21 -8.48 -5.19
C ALA A 117 3.08 -8.07 -6.38
N LEU A 118 4.27 -8.64 -6.52
CA LEU A 118 5.15 -8.39 -7.66
C LEU A 118 4.46 -8.70 -9.00
N ALA A 119 3.79 -9.85 -9.09
CA ALA A 119 3.04 -10.22 -10.30
C ALA A 119 1.90 -9.22 -10.60
N LEU A 120 1.19 -8.76 -9.57
CA LEU A 120 0.13 -7.76 -9.72
C LEU A 120 0.70 -6.43 -10.23
N TYR A 121 1.76 -5.92 -9.61
CA TYR A 121 2.36 -4.65 -10.02
C TYR A 121 2.93 -4.69 -11.44
N ARG A 122 3.62 -5.78 -11.82
CA ARG A 122 4.10 -5.98 -13.19
C ARG A 122 2.96 -6.01 -14.22
N LYS A 123 1.81 -6.58 -13.87
CA LYS A 123 0.61 -6.59 -14.73
C LYS A 123 0.06 -5.18 -14.99
N PHE A 124 0.32 -4.23 -14.11
CA PHE A 124 -0.02 -2.82 -14.27
C PHE A 124 1.15 -1.96 -14.78
N ASP A 125 2.16 -2.59 -15.39
CA ASP A 125 3.33 -1.95 -16.00
C ASP A 125 4.26 -1.22 -15.01
N PHE A 126 4.20 -1.55 -13.72
CA PHE A 126 5.24 -1.14 -12.79
C PHE A 126 6.54 -1.87 -13.13
N VAL A 127 7.63 -1.11 -13.20
CA VAL A 127 8.98 -1.62 -13.46
C VAL A 127 9.87 -1.44 -12.24
N GLU A 128 10.85 -2.31 -12.08
CA GLU A 128 11.86 -2.18 -11.04
C GLU A 128 12.79 -1.02 -11.37
N VAL A 129 13.00 -0.12 -10.39
CA VAL A 129 13.76 1.14 -10.61
C VAL A 129 15.25 0.94 -10.38
N ASP A 130 15.63 0.04 -9.48
CA ASP A 130 17.02 -0.23 -9.14
C ASP A 130 17.27 -1.74 -9.15
N ALA A 131 18.45 -2.14 -9.65
CA ALA A 131 18.89 -3.53 -9.67
C ALA A 131 19.27 -4.05 -8.26
N GLN A 132 19.43 -3.17 -7.28
CA GLN A 132 19.77 -3.54 -5.91
C GLN A 132 18.52 -3.50 -5.03
N ALA A 133 18.21 -4.65 -4.41
CA ALA A 133 17.16 -4.72 -3.39
C ALA A 133 17.51 -3.83 -2.20
N MET A 134 16.52 -3.10 -1.71
CA MET A 134 16.65 -2.31 -0.48
C MET A 134 16.54 -3.24 0.73
N GLN A 135 17.38 -3.00 1.73
CA GLN A 135 17.34 -3.75 2.99
C GLN A 135 16.40 -3.07 3.99
N ILE A 136 15.30 -3.70 4.31
CA ILE A 136 14.34 -3.22 5.31
C ILE A 136 14.60 -3.91 6.65
N PRO A 137 15.07 -3.17 7.67
CA PRO A 137 15.33 -3.77 8.98
C PRO A 137 14.03 -4.20 9.65
N ARG A 138 14.06 -5.36 10.30
CA ARG A 138 12.96 -5.92 11.07
C ARG A 138 13.26 -5.88 12.56
N ARG A 139 12.25 -5.85 13.41
CA ARG A 139 12.41 -5.88 14.86
C ARG A 139 13.08 -7.16 15.36
N SER A 140 13.03 -8.25 14.59
CA SER A 140 13.77 -9.50 14.85
C SER A 140 15.29 -9.32 14.77
N GLY A 141 15.79 -8.21 14.21
CA GLY A 141 17.21 -7.99 13.90
C GLY A 141 17.62 -8.44 12.51
N GLU A 142 16.73 -9.09 11.76
CA GLU A 142 16.93 -9.42 10.36
C GLU A 142 16.74 -8.18 9.46
N ALA A 143 17.23 -8.25 8.24
CA ALA A 143 16.90 -7.33 7.18
C ALA A 143 16.31 -8.09 6.00
N TRP A 144 15.22 -7.57 5.43
CA TRP A 144 14.53 -8.21 4.32
C TRP A 144 14.68 -7.39 3.04
N ASP A 145 14.88 -8.09 1.95
CA ASP A 145 14.99 -7.48 0.62
C ASP A 145 13.64 -6.92 0.19
N ALA A 146 13.65 -5.65 -0.21
CA ALA A 146 12.51 -4.98 -0.82
C ALA A 146 12.91 -4.39 -2.18
N ILE A 147 11.99 -4.44 -3.12
CA ILE A 147 12.16 -3.96 -4.48
C ILE A 147 11.39 -2.66 -4.62
N LEU A 148 12.07 -1.61 -5.09
CA LEU A 148 11.42 -0.37 -5.49
C LEU A 148 10.87 -0.53 -6.90
N MET A 149 9.58 -0.31 -7.07
CA MET A 149 8.91 -0.33 -8.37
C MET A 149 8.26 1.03 -8.66
N ARG A 150 8.17 1.37 -9.94
CA ARG A 150 7.61 2.63 -10.42
C ARG A 150 6.76 2.44 -11.67
N LEU A 151 5.68 3.19 -11.73
CA LEU A 151 4.83 3.37 -12.91
C LEU A 151 4.87 4.84 -13.31
N ASP A 152 5.38 5.15 -14.50
CA ASP A 152 5.29 6.48 -15.09
C ASP A 152 3.93 6.66 -15.75
N LEU A 153 3.26 7.77 -15.45
CA LEU A 153 1.89 8.06 -15.89
C LEU A 153 1.81 9.17 -16.95
N ALA A 154 2.89 9.89 -17.09
CA ALA A 154 3.00 11.00 -18.04
C ALA A 154 3.64 10.54 -19.36
#